data_aac3d8195e8406069686ba3258f9b87e
#
_entry.id   aac3d8195e8406069686ba3258f9b87e
#
_cell.length_a   1.000
_cell.length_b   1.000
_cell.length_c   1.000
_cell.angle_alpha   90.00
_cell.angle_beta   90.00
_cell.angle_gamma   90.00
#
_symmetry.space_group_name_H-M   'P 1'
#
loop_
_entity.id
_entity.type
_entity.pdbx_description
1 polymer ?
#
loop_
_entity_poly.entity_id
_entity_poly.type
_entity_poly.pdbx_seq_one_letter_code
_entity_poly.pdbx_strand_id
1 'polypeptide(L)'
;VTAVRLVSTIDVPLDPGSADAPALLHRAGRRLLVQRGDAELVALDPDSGDTVRFPAPWPRGFGTVAVSPDGGTAVFAGVHAVRCVDTSGAVLWEARHGCWAGECPVVHGAFAEYADDEEHGYADSGSAAFSADGKLVWAHVRGPLAGDGDAAADEEPDELWLVLDAADGRVMGRAGTGTVASGSFHTPHPDPAQMGLSIGEGEEGSPALWGRWDGRSLSVRTIGEETVLLDVSPSGRRLLTTDVQQDALYLRAVEDGARLRDLDAEGAVAGLPGGGRVYWDFEAAFADEHTIVAGTSGSDRGHGPARHWLVDTAGMTLRGGITYPHPVAGPVRAAGDGAWYTVSEDRRSVHVWAPADGS
;
A
#
# COMPACT_ATOMS: atom_id res chain seq x y z
N VAL A 1 21.77 -20.32 0.79
CA VAL A 1 21.76 -19.30 -0.27
C VAL A 1 20.87 -19.81 -1.38
N THR A 2 19.87 -19.03 -1.77
CA THR A 2 18.94 -19.36 -2.85
C THR A 2 19.40 -18.67 -4.13
N ALA A 3 19.76 -19.46 -5.15
CA ALA A 3 20.01 -18.94 -6.48
C ALA A 3 18.68 -18.59 -7.15
N VAL A 4 18.69 -17.51 -7.93
CA VAL A 4 17.48 -17.00 -8.59
C VAL A 4 17.71 -16.86 -10.10
N ARG A 5 16.62 -16.90 -10.84
CA ARG A 5 16.61 -16.58 -12.27
C ARG A 5 15.77 -15.32 -12.50
N LEU A 6 16.22 -14.51 -13.45
CA LEU A 6 15.44 -13.39 -13.97
C LEU A 6 14.31 -13.96 -14.84
N VAL A 7 13.07 -13.61 -14.48
CA VAL A 7 11.87 -14.02 -15.23
C VAL A 7 11.59 -13.03 -16.34
N SER A 8 11.58 -11.73 -16.00
CA SER A 8 11.36 -10.64 -16.96
C SER A 8 11.98 -9.35 -16.47
N THR A 9 12.22 -8.45 -17.43
CA THR A 9 12.53 -7.04 -17.17
C THR A 9 11.42 -6.21 -17.82
N ILE A 10 10.85 -5.28 -17.06
CA ILE A 10 9.73 -4.43 -17.48
C ILE A 10 10.23 -2.99 -17.41
N ASP A 11 10.23 -2.28 -18.51
CA ASP A 11 10.57 -0.86 -18.54
C ASP A 11 9.44 -0.04 -17.92
N VAL A 12 9.80 0.97 -17.12
CA VAL A 12 8.82 1.82 -16.46
C VAL A 12 8.21 2.81 -17.47
N PRO A 13 6.88 3.08 -17.36
CA PRO A 13 6.19 3.90 -18.34
C PRO A 13 6.39 5.41 -18.19
N LEU A 14 6.88 5.87 -17.03
CA LEU A 14 7.11 7.29 -16.72
C LEU A 14 8.57 7.55 -16.36
N ASP A 15 9.00 8.81 -16.54
CA ASP A 15 10.33 9.23 -16.14
C ASP A 15 10.49 9.18 -14.60
N PRO A 16 11.49 8.43 -14.08
CA PRO A 16 11.70 8.28 -12.64
C PRO A 16 11.95 9.59 -11.87
N GLY A 17 12.40 10.65 -12.58
CA GLY A 17 12.63 11.97 -11.98
C GLY A 17 11.34 12.72 -11.63
N SER A 18 10.24 12.39 -12.32
CA SER A 18 8.94 13.07 -12.19
C SER A 18 7.80 12.14 -11.78
N ALA A 19 8.13 10.92 -11.35
CA ALA A 19 7.15 9.92 -10.94
C ALA A 19 7.56 9.19 -9.67
N ASP A 20 6.59 8.57 -9.00
CA ASP A 20 6.84 7.67 -7.88
C ASP A 20 7.57 6.40 -8.35
N ALA A 21 8.11 5.65 -7.39
CA ALA A 21 8.65 4.35 -7.69
C ALA A 21 7.53 3.43 -8.26
N PRO A 22 7.84 2.64 -9.30
CA PRO A 22 6.84 1.75 -9.88
C PRO A 22 6.43 0.67 -8.90
N ALA A 23 5.16 0.31 -8.90
CA ALA A 23 4.61 -0.80 -8.13
C ALA A 23 4.05 -1.87 -9.06
N LEU A 24 4.46 -3.13 -8.88
CA LEU A 24 3.90 -4.26 -9.61
C LEU A 24 2.80 -4.90 -8.75
N LEU A 25 1.56 -4.70 -9.13
CA LEU A 25 0.39 -5.28 -8.48
C LEU A 25 0.11 -6.66 -9.06
N HIS A 26 -0.19 -7.63 -8.19
CA HIS A 26 -0.69 -8.93 -8.61
C HIS A 26 -2.11 -9.13 -8.07
N ARG A 27 -3.10 -9.21 -8.97
CA ARG A 27 -4.51 -9.35 -8.63
C ARG A 27 -5.20 -10.28 -9.61
N ALA A 28 -5.98 -11.22 -9.11
CA ALA A 28 -6.76 -12.17 -9.91
C ALA A 28 -5.93 -12.91 -11.00
N GLY A 29 -4.66 -13.24 -10.69
CA GLY A 29 -3.75 -13.90 -11.65
C GLY A 29 -3.20 -12.98 -12.74
N ARG A 30 -3.40 -11.67 -12.65
CA ARG A 30 -2.88 -10.66 -13.58
C ARG A 30 -1.87 -9.76 -12.88
N ARG A 31 -0.85 -9.35 -13.60
CA ARG A 31 0.12 -8.32 -13.15
C ARG A 31 -0.18 -6.99 -13.81
N LEU A 32 -0.10 -5.92 -13.04
CA LEU A 32 -0.16 -4.55 -13.55
C LEU A 32 1.01 -3.76 -12.95
N LEU A 33 1.85 -3.19 -13.80
CA LEU A 33 2.85 -2.22 -13.37
C LEU A 33 2.18 -0.85 -13.31
N VAL A 34 2.12 -0.28 -12.13
CA VAL A 34 1.47 1.01 -11.87
C VAL A 34 2.53 2.04 -11.50
N GLN A 35 2.45 3.22 -12.10
CA GLN A 35 3.34 4.33 -11.79
C GLN A 35 2.58 5.66 -11.80
N ARG A 36 2.74 6.44 -10.74
CA ARG A 36 2.09 7.73 -10.53
C ARG A 36 3.05 8.87 -10.86
N GLY A 37 2.67 9.73 -11.80
CA GLY A 37 3.26 11.05 -12.05
C GLY A 37 2.36 12.17 -11.52
N ASP A 38 2.77 13.42 -11.70
CA ASP A 38 1.97 14.57 -11.26
C ASP A 38 0.74 14.81 -12.13
N ALA A 39 0.84 14.55 -13.43
CA ALA A 39 -0.26 14.78 -14.39
C ALA A 39 -1.06 13.51 -14.72
N GLU A 40 -0.53 12.34 -14.43
CA GLU A 40 -1.15 11.07 -14.84
C GLU A 40 -0.75 9.90 -13.95
N LEU A 41 -1.59 8.89 -13.96
CA LEU A 41 -1.30 7.55 -13.49
C LEU A 41 -1.24 6.62 -14.69
N VAL A 42 -0.22 5.77 -14.75
CA VAL A 42 -0.07 4.77 -15.81
C VAL A 42 -0.17 3.37 -15.24
N ALA A 43 -0.97 2.53 -15.87
CA ALA A 43 -1.05 1.10 -15.62
C ALA A 43 -0.65 0.35 -16.88
N LEU A 44 0.40 -0.45 -16.79
CA LEU A 44 0.96 -1.28 -17.87
C LEU A 44 0.73 -2.76 -17.53
N ASP A 45 0.10 -3.50 -18.41
CA ASP A 45 0.06 -4.95 -18.36
C ASP A 45 1.34 -5.50 -19.00
N PRO A 46 2.26 -6.10 -18.23
CA PRO A 46 3.53 -6.55 -18.80
C PRO A 46 3.41 -7.79 -19.69
N ASP A 47 2.30 -8.53 -19.61
CA ASP A 47 2.09 -9.74 -20.39
C ASP A 47 1.53 -9.42 -21.80
N SER A 48 0.61 -8.46 -21.90
CA SER A 48 0.07 -8.00 -23.20
C SER A 48 0.82 -6.80 -23.79
N GLY A 49 1.50 -6.02 -22.96
CA GLY A 49 2.07 -4.73 -23.34
C GLY A 49 1.05 -3.57 -23.38
N ASP A 50 -0.20 -3.84 -23.03
CA ASP A 50 -1.24 -2.83 -23.03
C ASP A 50 -0.99 -1.78 -21.95
N THR A 51 -1.13 -0.53 -22.31
CA THR A 51 -0.92 0.60 -21.40
C THR A 51 -2.16 1.46 -21.33
N VAL A 52 -2.62 1.70 -20.12
CA VAL A 52 -3.74 2.59 -19.80
C VAL A 52 -3.20 3.81 -19.05
N ARG A 53 -3.69 5.00 -19.40
CA ARG A 53 -3.32 6.25 -18.77
C ARG A 53 -4.57 6.93 -18.22
N PHE A 54 -4.49 7.35 -16.96
CA PHE A 54 -5.54 8.08 -16.27
C PHE A 54 -5.03 9.50 -16.00
N PRO A 55 -5.64 10.54 -16.57
CA PRO A 55 -5.34 11.91 -16.19
C PRO A 55 -5.53 12.13 -14.69
N ALA A 56 -4.54 12.69 -14.04
CA ALA A 56 -4.60 12.92 -12.61
C ALA A 56 -5.36 14.21 -12.28
N PRO A 57 -6.30 14.20 -11.32
CA PRO A 57 -7.06 15.38 -10.94
C PRO A 57 -6.25 16.40 -10.14
N TRP A 58 -5.13 15.99 -9.56
CA TRP A 58 -4.17 16.80 -8.79
C TRP A 58 -2.79 16.15 -8.81
N PRO A 59 -1.70 16.89 -8.54
CA PRO A 59 -0.35 16.34 -8.44
C PRO A 59 -0.22 15.30 -7.32
N ARG A 60 0.77 14.42 -7.44
CA ARG A 60 1.01 13.29 -6.52
C ARG A 60 1.24 13.70 -5.05
N GLY A 61 1.77 14.91 -4.80
CA GLY A 61 1.95 15.45 -3.44
C GLY A 61 0.63 15.72 -2.71
N PHE A 62 -0.52 15.68 -3.40
CA PHE A 62 -1.84 15.94 -2.83
C PHE A 62 -2.68 14.68 -2.61
N GLY A 63 -2.07 13.53 -2.48
CA GLY A 63 -2.78 12.30 -2.12
C GLY A 63 -2.27 11.02 -2.79
N THR A 64 -2.98 9.94 -2.56
CA THR A 64 -2.66 8.58 -2.98
C THR A 64 -3.52 8.12 -4.16
N VAL A 65 -3.25 6.94 -4.71
CA VAL A 65 -3.97 6.40 -5.86
C VAL A 65 -4.08 4.88 -5.79
N ALA A 66 -5.16 4.35 -6.34
CA ALA A 66 -5.34 2.92 -6.59
C ALA A 66 -5.93 2.68 -7.98
N VAL A 67 -5.58 1.55 -8.59
CA VAL A 67 -6.13 1.07 -9.87
C VAL A 67 -7.02 -0.12 -9.61
N SER A 68 -8.15 -0.20 -10.31
CA SER A 68 -9.06 -1.35 -10.23
C SER A 68 -8.37 -2.64 -10.71
N PRO A 69 -8.76 -3.82 -10.20
CA PRO A 69 -8.14 -5.09 -10.59
C PRO A 69 -8.16 -5.39 -12.09
N ASP A 70 -9.16 -4.87 -12.81
CA ASP A 70 -9.29 -5.00 -14.27
C ASP A 70 -8.51 -3.93 -15.05
N GLY A 71 -7.95 -2.91 -14.35
CA GLY A 71 -7.22 -1.81 -14.96
C GLY A 71 -8.10 -0.78 -15.67
N GLY A 72 -9.43 -0.85 -15.52
CA GLY A 72 -10.39 0.01 -16.25
C GLY A 72 -10.69 1.34 -15.58
N THR A 73 -10.45 1.46 -14.27
CA THR A 73 -10.70 2.67 -13.49
C THR A 73 -9.57 2.95 -12.50
N ALA A 74 -9.43 4.20 -12.09
CA ALA A 74 -8.52 4.62 -11.04
C ALA A 74 -9.25 5.46 -9.99
N VAL A 75 -8.86 5.31 -8.74
CA VAL A 75 -9.33 6.13 -7.62
C VAL A 75 -8.17 6.96 -7.09
N PHE A 76 -8.39 8.26 -6.98
CA PHE A 76 -7.47 9.22 -6.39
C PHE A 76 -8.04 9.68 -5.04
N ALA A 77 -7.34 9.37 -3.97
CA ALA A 77 -7.66 9.86 -2.63
C ALA A 77 -6.82 11.12 -2.37
N GLY A 78 -7.47 12.27 -2.38
CA GLY A 78 -6.81 13.56 -2.26
C GLY A 78 -7.09 14.24 -0.92
N VAL A 79 -6.64 15.49 -0.82
CA VAL A 79 -6.76 16.31 0.39
C VAL A 79 -8.23 16.61 0.74
N HIS A 80 -9.14 16.66 -0.25
CA HIS A 80 -10.55 17.07 -0.06
C HIS A 80 -11.56 16.09 -0.60
N ALA A 81 -11.13 15.10 -1.39
CA ALA A 81 -12.04 14.20 -2.07
C ALA A 81 -11.40 12.86 -2.43
N VAL A 82 -12.22 11.84 -2.50
CA VAL A 82 -11.94 10.58 -3.20
C VAL A 82 -12.64 10.63 -4.55
N ARG A 83 -11.87 10.56 -5.66
CA ARG A 83 -12.38 10.69 -7.03
C ARG A 83 -12.07 9.45 -7.85
N CYS A 84 -13.09 8.88 -8.48
CA CYS A 84 -12.95 7.79 -9.44
C CYS A 84 -13.00 8.33 -10.87
N VAL A 85 -12.08 7.87 -11.71
CA VAL A 85 -12.01 8.24 -13.13
C VAL A 85 -11.90 7.00 -14.00
N ASP A 86 -12.38 7.11 -15.25
CA ASP A 86 -12.13 6.12 -16.29
C ASP A 86 -10.85 6.43 -17.09
N THR A 87 -10.56 5.60 -18.07
CA THR A 87 -9.38 5.72 -18.94
C THR A 87 -9.38 6.97 -19.82
N SER A 88 -10.52 7.63 -20.01
CA SER A 88 -10.61 8.91 -20.72
C SER A 88 -10.35 10.12 -19.81
N GLY A 89 -10.26 9.88 -18.50
CA GLY A 89 -10.21 10.91 -17.47
C GLY A 89 -11.58 11.46 -17.09
N ALA A 90 -12.67 10.87 -17.60
CA ALA A 90 -14.01 11.24 -17.19
C ALA A 90 -14.23 10.85 -15.71
N VAL A 91 -14.72 11.80 -14.93
CA VAL A 91 -15.07 11.55 -13.53
C VAL A 91 -16.32 10.69 -13.50
N LEU A 92 -16.20 9.49 -12.96
CA LEU A 92 -17.33 8.59 -12.74
C LEU A 92 -18.11 9.00 -11.49
N TRP A 93 -17.40 9.33 -10.44
CA TRP A 93 -17.96 9.85 -9.19
C TRP A 93 -16.88 10.55 -8.34
N GLU A 94 -17.35 11.34 -7.38
CA GLU A 94 -16.53 12.02 -6.40
C GLU A 94 -17.21 12.04 -5.03
N ALA A 95 -16.52 11.64 -4.00
CA ALA A 95 -16.92 11.75 -2.61
C ALA A 95 -16.05 12.80 -1.91
N ARG A 96 -16.62 13.98 -1.64
CA ARG A 96 -15.93 15.07 -0.94
C ARG A 96 -16.01 14.89 0.56
N HIS A 97 -14.92 15.26 1.24
CA HIS A 97 -14.74 15.10 2.67
C HIS A 97 -13.98 16.29 3.29
N GLY A 98 -13.84 16.32 4.60
CA GLY A 98 -13.08 17.31 5.32
C GLY A 98 -11.63 17.41 4.81
N CYS A 99 -11.09 18.61 4.84
CA CYS A 99 -9.75 18.89 4.35
C CYS A 99 -8.69 18.23 5.26
N TRP A 100 -7.71 17.58 4.66
CA TRP A 100 -6.57 17.00 5.39
C TRP A 100 -5.51 18.03 5.81
N ALA A 101 -5.59 19.29 5.31
CA ALA A 101 -4.59 20.31 5.64
C ALA A 101 -4.82 20.87 7.04
N GLY A 102 -4.04 20.40 8.01
CA GLY A 102 -3.99 20.95 9.37
C GLY A 102 -5.36 21.20 10.00
N GLU A 103 -5.58 22.43 10.44
CA GLU A 103 -6.84 22.88 11.05
C GLU A 103 -7.87 23.40 10.04
N CYS A 104 -7.71 23.15 8.73
CA CYS A 104 -8.66 23.62 7.72
C CYS A 104 -10.05 23.05 7.95
N PRO A 105 -11.10 23.86 8.25
CA PRO A 105 -12.43 23.38 8.54
C PRO A 105 -13.29 23.22 7.27
N VAL A 106 -12.70 23.43 6.09
CA VAL A 106 -13.46 23.55 4.84
C VAL A 106 -13.60 22.20 4.16
N VAL A 107 -14.80 21.87 3.73
CA VAL A 107 -15.06 20.83 2.74
C VAL A 107 -14.96 21.48 1.36
N HIS A 108 -13.77 21.44 0.75
CA HIS A 108 -13.50 22.09 -0.53
C HIS A 108 -14.35 21.48 -1.66
N GLY A 109 -14.74 22.34 -2.60
CA GLY A 109 -15.47 21.94 -3.81
C GLY A 109 -14.56 21.46 -4.93
N ALA A 110 -13.30 21.93 -4.98
CA ALA A 110 -12.35 21.60 -6.02
C ALA A 110 -10.90 21.84 -5.58
N PHE A 111 -9.96 21.11 -6.19
CA PHE A 111 -8.52 21.29 -5.97
C PHE A 111 -8.04 22.72 -6.25
N ALA A 112 -8.63 23.40 -7.23
CA ALA A 112 -8.27 24.77 -7.60
C ALA A 112 -8.48 25.80 -6.48
N GLU A 113 -9.25 25.48 -5.43
CA GLU A 113 -9.47 26.39 -4.29
C GLU A 113 -8.25 26.54 -3.40
N TYR A 114 -7.33 25.54 -3.42
CA TYR A 114 -6.14 25.52 -2.56
C TYR A 114 -4.86 25.10 -3.30
N ALA A 115 -4.90 25.02 -4.64
CA ALA A 115 -3.76 24.55 -5.44
C ALA A 115 -2.47 25.36 -5.24
N ASP A 116 -2.60 26.65 -4.96
CA ASP A 116 -1.49 27.58 -4.76
C ASP A 116 -1.22 27.88 -3.26
N ASP A 117 -1.88 27.18 -2.35
CA ASP A 117 -1.72 27.36 -0.91
C ASP A 117 -0.61 26.44 -0.38
N GLU A 118 0.44 27.04 0.18
CA GLU A 118 1.59 26.30 0.72
C GLU A 118 1.20 25.37 1.89
N GLU A 119 0.21 25.73 2.71
CA GLU A 119 -0.25 24.90 3.82
C GLU A 119 -0.90 23.59 3.34
N HIS A 120 -1.59 23.63 2.19
CA HIS A 120 -2.18 22.46 1.58
C HIS A 120 -1.17 21.60 0.80
N GLY A 121 -0.02 22.16 0.42
CA GLY A 121 1.02 21.43 -0.32
C GLY A 121 1.74 20.36 0.50
N TYR A 122 1.58 20.37 1.81
CA TYR A 122 2.16 19.40 2.76
C TYR A 122 1.08 18.77 3.64
N ALA A 123 -0.14 18.76 3.17
CA ALA A 123 -1.25 18.19 3.91
C ALA A 123 -1.03 16.72 4.22
N ASP A 124 -1.50 16.29 5.37
CA ASP A 124 -1.71 14.88 5.68
C ASP A 124 -2.63 14.26 4.62
N SER A 125 -2.66 12.96 4.54
CA SER A 125 -3.48 12.31 3.52
C SER A 125 -4.06 11.00 3.98
N GLY A 126 -5.32 10.81 3.63
CA GLY A 126 -5.94 9.49 3.66
C GLY A 126 -5.47 8.62 2.49
N SER A 127 -6.12 7.50 2.33
CA SER A 127 -5.83 6.55 1.25
C SER A 127 -7.11 5.88 0.75
N ALA A 128 -7.03 5.27 -0.42
CA ALA A 128 -8.10 4.42 -0.94
C ALA A 128 -7.54 3.17 -1.63
N ALA A 129 -8.33 2.09 -1.61
CA ALA A 129 -8.01 0.86 -2.31
C ALA A 129 -9.26 0.18 -2.85
N PHE A 130 -9.14 -0.51 -3.97
CA PHE A 130 -10.20 -1.39 -4.46
C PHE A 130 -10.22 -2.71 -3.66
N SER A 131 -11.41 -3.25 -3.46
CA SER A 131 -11.58 -4.65 -3.06
C SER A 131 -11.03 -5.60 -4.13
N ALA A 132 -10.77 -6.86 -3.76
CA ALA A 132 -10.18 -7.85 -4.67
C ALA A 132 -11.00 -8.09 -5.94
N ASP A 133 -12.33 -7.94 -5.89
CA ASP A 133 -13.24 -8.07 -7.04
C ASP A 133 -13.54 -6.75 -7.75
N GLY A 134 -12.97 -5.62 -7.27
CA GLY A 134 -13.12 -4.29 -7.85
C GLY A 134 -14.49 -3.64 -7.66
N LYS A 135 -15.40 -4.24 -6.88
CA LYS A 135 -16.76 -3.71 -6.70
C LYS A 135 -16.90 -2.70 -5.58
N LEU A 136 -15.97 -2.70 -4.65
CA LEU A 136 -15.93 -1.78 -3.53
C LEU A 136 -14.65 -0.94 -3.59
N VAL A 137 -14.77 0.30 -3.12
CA VAL A 137 -13.61 1.14 -2.78
C VAL A 137 -13.64 1.35 -1.27
N TRP A 138 -12.55 1.00 -0.62
CA TRP A 138 -12.30 1.32 0.78
C TRP A 138 -11.51 2.61 0.84
N ALA A 139 -11.95 3.58 1.64
CA ALA A 139 -11.30 4.88 1.72
C ALA A 139 -11.18 5.36 3.17
N HIS A 140 -10.00 5.82 3.55
CA HIS A 140 -9.76 6.52 4.79
C HIS A 140 -9.78 8.03 4.51
N VAL A 141 -10.68 8.74 5.14
CA VAL A 141 -10.94 10.16 4.88
C VAL A 141 -11.14 10.92 6.19
N ARG A 142 -10.94 12.24 6.16
CA ARG A 142 -11.29 13.13 7.26
C ARG A 142 -12.75 13.55 7.14
N GLY A 143 -13.52 13.47 8.23
CA GLY A 143 -14.87 14.01 8.28
C GLY A 143 -14.90 15.55 8.30
N PRO A 144 -16.07 16.17 8.13
CA PRO A 144 -17.32 15.58 7.68
C PRO A 144 -17.35 15.25 6.17
N LEU A 145 -18.28 14.41 5.74
CA LEU A 145 -18.57 14.26 4.31
C LEU A 145 -19.44 15.39 3.82
N ALA A 146 -19.34 15.73 2.52
CA ALA A 146 -20.15 16.78 1.87
C ALA A 146 -21.67 16.51 1.88
N GLY A 147 -22.26 15.96 2.80
CA GLY A 147 -23.69 15.65 2.92
C GLY A 147 -24.13 15.44 4.37
N ASP A 148 -23.19 15.53 5.29
CA ASP A 148 -23.46 15.24 6.71
C ASP A 148 -24.20 16.35 7.44
N GLY A 149 -24.40 17.54 6.83
CA GLY A 149 -25.12 18.68 7.40
C GLY A 149 -24.33 19.47 8.46
N ASP A 150 -24.84 20.66 8.83
CA ASP A 150 -24.13 21.62 9.67
C ASP A 150 -23.87 21.15 11.12
N ALA A 151 -24.57 20.13 11.61
CA ALA A 151 -24.38 19.63 12.97
C ALA A 151 -23.03 18.90 13.18
N ALA A 152 -22.37 18.49 12.11
CA ALA A 152 -21.06 17.87 12.17
C ALA A 152 -19.91 18.90 12.16
N ALA A 153 -20.21 20.18 11.94
CA ALA A 153 -19.18 21.23 11.86
C ALA A 153 -18.72 21.76 13.23
N ASP A 154 -19.44 21.46 14.32
CA ASP A 154 -19.13 21.93 15.68
C ASP A 154 -18.30 20.91 16.49
N GLU A 155 -18.05 19.71 15.96
CA GLU A 155 -17.21 18.68 16.60
C GLU A 155 -15.85 18.62 15.90
N GLU A 156 -14.80 18.21 16.62
CA GLU A 156 -13.53 17.90 15.97
C GLU A 156 -13.75 16.90 14.85
N PRO A 157 -13.17 17.11 13.66
CA PRO A 157 -13.43 16.25 12.52
C PRO A 157 -12.91 14.85 12.78
N ASP A 158 -13.84 13.89 12.93
CA ASP A 158 -13.52 12.48 13.03
C ASP A 158 -12.92 11.95 11.73
N GLU A 159 -11.92 11.10 11.85
CA GLU A 159 -11.46 10.32 10.70
C GLU A 159 -12.37 9.12 10.49
N LEU A 160 -12.71 8.88 9.23
CA LEU A 160 -13.68 7.88 8.82
C LEU A 160 -13.07 6.85 7.90
N TRP A 161 -13.39 5.60 8.16
CA TRP A 161 -13.16 4.53 7.20
C TRP A 161 -14.45 4.21 6.47
N LEU A 162 -14.44 4.37 5.15
CA LEU A 162 -15.61 4.24 4.28
C LEU A 162 -15.52 2.97 3.43
N VAL A 163 -16.68 2.39 3.15
CA VAL A 163 -16.90 1.43 2.07
C VAL A 163 -17.81 2.09 1.06
N LEU A 164 -17.32 2.27 -0.16
CA LEU A 164 -18.00 2.90 -1.27
C LEU A 164 -18.34 1.87 -2.35
N ASP A 165 -19.47 2.02 -3.02
CA ASP A 165 -19.75 1.30 -4.26
C ASP A 165 -18.82 1.82 -5.35
N ALA A 166 -18.02 0.95 -5.99
CA ALA A 166 -17.04 1.36 -6.98
C ALA A 166 -17.67 1.94 -8.25
N ALA A 167 -18.94 1.61 -8.54
CA ALA A 167 -19.63 2.05 -9.75
C ALA A 167 -20.16 3.49 -9.67
N ASP A 168 -20.62 3.93 -8.49
CA ASP A 168 -21.30 5.23 -8.33
C ASP A 168 -20.80 6.07 -7.15
N GLY A 169 -19.86 5.57 -6.35
CA GLY A 169 -19.29 6.27 -5.20
C GLY A 169 -20.22 6.39 -4.00
N ARG A 170 -21.35 5.70 -4.01
CA ARG A 170 -22.29 5.72 -2.91
C ARG A 170 -21.68 5.12 -1.65
N VAL A 171 -21.76 5.84 -0.53
CA VAL A 171 -21.31 5.34 0.77
C VAL A 171 -22.21 4.19 1.20
N MET A 172 -21.65 3.00 1.25
CA MET A 172 -22.31 1.76 1.67
C MET A 172 -22.21 1.57 3.18
N GLY A 173 -21.06 1.90 3.75
CA GLY A 173 -20.78 1.82 5.17
C GLY A 173 -19.71 2.81 5.60
N ARG A 174 -19.76 3.19 6.88
CA ARG A 174 -18.75 4.05 7.50
C ARG A 174 -18.54 3.67 8.95
N ALA A 175 -17.32 3.88 9.44
CA ALA A 175 -16.96 3.77 10.85
C ALA A 175 -15.89 4.82 11.19
N GLY A 176 -15.95 5.38 12.39
CA GLY A 176 -14.85 6.19 12.91
C GLY A 176 -13.61 5.33 13.13
N THR A 177 -12.43 5.87 12.83
CA THR A 177 -11.15 5.21 13.10
C THR A 177 -10.65 5.49 14.51
N GLY A 178 -11.01 6.63 15.08
CA GLY A 178 -10.53 7.13 16.38
C GLY A 178 -9.05 7.51 16.31
N THR A 179 -8.57 7.96 15.14
CA THR A 179 -7.17 8.27 14.86
C THR A 179 -6.99 9.72 14.45
N VAL A 180 -5.73 10.20 14.50
CA VAL A 180 -5.29 11.50 13.99
C VAL A 180 -4.12 11.25 13.03
N ALA A 181 -4.44 10.97 11.78
CA ALA A 181 -3.49 10.49 10.80
C ALA A 181 -2.64 11.60 10.18
N SER A 182 -1.35 11.37 10.10
CA SER A 182 -0.43 12.06 9.17
C SER A 182 -0.32 11.34 7.82
N GLY A 183 -0.84 10.12 7.73
CA GLY A 183 -0.91 9.34 6.51
C GLY A 183 -1.47 7.95 6.75
N SER A 184 -1.94 7.30 5.68
CA SER A 184 -2.45 5.93 5.78
C SER A 184 -2.23 5.13 4.50
N PHE A 185 -2.33 3.80 4.61
CA PHE A 185 -2.40 2.92 3.45
C PHE A 185 -3.21 1.67 3.73
N HIS A 186 -3.83 1.15 2.69
CA HIS A 186 -4.65 -0.06 2.74
C HIS A 186 -3.86 -1.31 2.39
N THR A 187 -4.18 -2.41 3.06
CA THR A 187 -3.68 -3.75 2.76
C THR A 187 -4.84 -4.63 2.28
N PRO A 188 -4.98 -4.86 0.95
CA PRO A 188 -6.10 -5.59 0.39
C PRO A 188 -6.12 -7.05 0.81
N HIS A 189 -7.33 -7.59 1.01
CA HIS A 189 -7.60 -8.99 1.32
C HIS A 189 -8.21 -9.72 0.11
N PRO A 190 -7.92 -11.04 -0.11
CA PRO A 190 -8.55 -11.82 -1.19
C PRO A 190 -10.08 -11.89 -1.10
N ASP A 191 -10.65 -11.90 0.10
CA ASP A 191 -12.09 -11.72 0.32
C ASP A 191 -12.42 -10.22 0.16
N PRO A 192 -13.24 -9.81 -0.83
CA PRO A 192 -13.53 -8.41 -1.11
C PRO A 192 -14.25 -7.67 0.05
N ALA A 193 -14.81 -8.41 0.97
CA ALA A 193 -15.49 -7.87 2.14
C ALA A 193 -14.54 -7.54 3.31
N GLN A 194 -13.23 -7.67 3.12
CA GLN A 194 -12.23 -7.42 4.15
C GLN A 194 -11.12 -6.52 3.64
N MET A 195 -10.56 -5.71 4.55
CA MET A 195 -9.48 -4.78 4.23
C MET A 195 -8.66 -4.48 5.49
N GLY A 196 -7.35 -4.35 5.35
CA GLY A 196 -6.48 -3.79 6.35
C GLY A 196 -6.25 -2.31 6.13
N LEU A 197 -6.01 -1.56 7.21
CA LEU A 197 -5.65 -0.14 7.17
C LEU A 197 -4.54 0.11 8.19
N SER A 198 -3.40 0.60 7.74
CA SER A 198 -2.33 1.13 8.59
C SER A 198 -2.41 2.64 8.59
N ILE A 199 -2.28 3.24 9.76
CA ILE A 199 -2.37 4.68 9.97
C ILE A 199 -1.11 5.12 10.72
N GLY A 200 -0.46 6.18 10.25
CA GLY A 200 0.63 6.82 10.96
C GLY A 200 0.12 8.07 11.67
N GLU A 201 0.28 8.16 12.97
CA GLU A 201 -0.10 9.30 13.81
C GLU A 201 1.11 10.10 14.28
N GLY A 202 2.23 10.00 13.54
CA GLY A 202 3.48 10.67 13.93
C GLY A 202 4.04 10.11 15.24
N GLU A 203 4.21 10.97 16.25
CA GLU A 203 4.71 10.57 17.58
C GLU A 203 3.65 9.88 18.44
N GLU A 204 2.37 9.91 18.05
CA GLU A 204 1.24 9.39 18.84
C GLU A 204 1.02 7.89 18.62
N GLY A 205 1.56 7.31 17.54
CA GLY A 205 1.47 5.89 17.28
C GLY A 205 1.35 5.50 15.81
N SER A 206 1.08 4.22 15.61
CA SER A 206 0.82 3.64 14.28
C SER A 206 -0.19 2.51 14.39
N PRO A 207 -1.48 2.83 14.59
CA PRO A 207 -2.51 1.81 14.70
C PRO A 207 -2.74 1.09 13.37
N ALA A 208 -2.87 -0.23 13.49
CA ALA A 208 -3.31 -1.08 12.40
C ALA A 208 -4.74 -1.55 12.66
N LEU A 209 -5.63 -1.27 11.71
CA LEU A 209 -7.04 -1.60 11.78
C LEU A 209 -7.40 -2.69 10.77
N TRP A 210 -8.44 -3.46 11.09
CA TRP A 210 -9.01 -4.46 10.21
C TRP A 210 -10.51 -4.27 10.06
N GLY A 211 -10.95 -4.01 8.83
CA GLY A 211 -12.35 -3.79 8.47
C GLY A 211 -12.99 -5.06 7.90
N ARG A 212 -14.27 -5.29 8.28
CA ARG A 212 -15.15 -6.28 7.66
C ARG A 212 -16.47 -5.64 7.30
N TRP A 213 -16.84 -5.78 6.04
CA TRP A 213 -18.13 -5.34 5.49
C TRP A 213 -19.07 -6.53 5.30
N ASP A 214 -20.20 -6.56 5.98
CA ASP A 214 -21.16 -7.67 5.92
C ASP A 214 -22.33 -7.44 4.92
N GLY A 215 -22.24 -6.38 4.12
CA GLY A 215 -23.30 -5.94 3.21
C GLY A 215 -24.27 -4.92 3.83
N ARG A 216 -24.15 -4.61 5.13
CA ARG A 216 -25.01 -3.67 5.85
C ARG A 216 -24.26 -2.75 6.79
N SER A 217 -23.22 -3.27 7.42
CA SER A 217 -22.41 -2.55 8.41
C SER A 217 -20.93 -2.82 8.23
N LEU A 218 -20.11 -1.81 8.48
CA LEU A 218 -18.67 -1.91 8.58
C LEU A 218 -18.29 -2.11 10.04
N SER A 219 -17.69 -3.24 10.36
CA SER A 219 -17.07 -3.51 11.65
C SER A 219 -15.56 -3.29 11.55
N VAL A 220 -15.00 -2.57 12.53
CA VAL A 220 -13.57 -2.26 12.61
C VAL A 220 -13.02 -2.80 13.92
N ARG A 221 -11.84 -3.38 13.87
CA ARG A 221 -11.08 -3.79 15.07
C ARG A 221 -9.61 -3.41 14.93
N THR A 222 -8.97 -3.10 16.03
CA THR A 222 -7.52 -2.86 16.11
C THR A 222 -6.76 -4.19 16.05
N ILE A 223 -5.69 -4.23 15.25
CA ILE A 223 -4.71 -5.33 15.21
C ILE A 223 -3.57 -5.05 16.17
N GLY A 224 -3.18 -3.79 16.31
CA GLY A 224 -2.14 -3.32 17.22
C GLY A 224 -1.93 -1.82 17.08
N GLU A 225 -1.39 -1.19 18.14
CA GLU A 225 -1.19 0.27 18.21
C GLU A 225 0.14 0.71 17.56
N GLU A 226 1.18 -0.10 17.70
CA GLU A 226 2.51 0.14 17.14
C GLU A 226 2.78 -0.89 16.02
N THR A 227 1.85 -0.99 15.08
CA THR A 227 1.84 -2.09 14.10
C THR A 227 1.61 -1.58 12.70
N VAL A 228 2.41 -2.04 11.75
CA VAL A 228 2.26 -1.79 10.34
C VAL A 228 1.85 -3.08 9.64
N LEU A 229 0.73 -3.06 8.91
CA LEU A 229 0.29 -4.16 8.07
C LEU A 229 1.14 -4.15 6.81
N LEU A 230 1.79 -5.26 6.49
CA LEU A 230 2.63 -5.37 5.30
C LEU A 230 1.90 -6.07 4.17
N ASP A 231 1.30 -7.24 4.46
CA ASP A 231 0.65 -8.04 3.42
C ASP A 231 -0.32 -9.06 4.02
N VAL A 232 -1.15 -9.65 3.15
CA VAL A 232 -2.08 -10.73 3.44
C VAL A 232 -1.71 -11.97 2.63
N SER A 233 -1.69 -13.15 3.27
CA SER A 233 -1.40 -14.39 2.55
C SER A 233 -2.42 -14.65 1.43
N PRO A 234 -2.04 -15.37 0.34
CA PRO A 234 -2.95 -15.68 -0.76
C PRO A 234 -4.25 -16.36 -0.34
N SER A 235 -4.22 -17.16 0.71
CA SER A 235 -5.44 -17.79 1.27
C SER A 235 -6.32 -16.82 2.10
N GLY A 236 -5.85 -15.63 2.41
CA GLY A 236 -6.53 -14.67 3.28
C GLY A 236 -6.53 -15.04 4.76
N ARG A 237 -5.79 -16.07 5.19
CA ARG A 237 -5.85 -16.54 6.58
C ARG A 237 -4.82 -15.89 7.50
N ARG A 238 -3.75 -15.34 6.93
CA ARG A 238 -2.60 -14.80 7.69
C ARG A 238 -2.29 -13.39 7.27
N LEU A 239 -1.92 -12.57 8.26
CA LEU A 239 -1.38 -11.24 8.08
C LEU A 239 0.12 -11.29 8.31
N LEU A 240 0.87 -10.57 7.51
CA LEU A 240 2.25 -10.19 7.78
C LEU A 240 2.25 -8.76 8.30
N THR A 241 2.88 -8.54 9.43
CA THR A 241 3.01 -7.21 10.06
C THR A 241 4.44 -7.01 10.56
N THR A 242 4.79 -5.76 10.82
CA THR A 242 6.00 -5.39 11.57
C THR A 242 5.63 -4.36 12.64
N ASP A 243 6.50 -4.11 13.59
CA ASP A 243 6.42 -2.95 14.46
C ASP A 243 6.97 -1.69 13.76
N VAL A 244 6.70 -0.52 14.31
CA VAL A 244 7.15 0.77 13.75
C VAL A 244 8.67 0.92 13.72
N GLN A 245 9.37 0.20 14.57
CA GLN A 245 10.83 0.15 14.58
C GLN A 245 11.39 -0.85 13.57
N GLN A 246 10.54 -1.68 12.97
CA GLN A 246 10.94 -2.70 11.99
C GLN A 246 11.86 -3.79 12.58
N ASP A 247 11.82 -3.99 13.89
CA ASP A 247 12.67 -4.97 14.58
C ASP A 247 12.32 -6.40 14.21
N ALA A 248 11.04 -6.70 14.04
CA ALA A 248 10.59 -8.05 13.73
C ALA A 248 9.44 -8.11 12.74
N LEU A 249 9.41 -9.18 11.96
CA LEU A 249 8.25 -9.59 11.18
C LEU A 249 7.36 -10.47 12.04
N TYR A 250 6.05 -10.21 12.03
CA TYR A 250 5.06 -10.98 12.78
C TYR A 250 4.06 -11.63 11.83
N LEU A 251 3.87 -12.93 11.99
CA LEU A 251 2.78 -13.65 11.34
C LEU A 251 1.58 -13.69 12.30
N ARG A 252 0.42 -13.21 11.85
CA ARG A 252 -0.81 -13.14 12.64
C ARG A 252 -1.96 -13.87 11.94
N ALA A 253 -2.94 -14.34 12.72
CA ALA A 253 -4.20 -14.84 12.18
C ALA A 253 -5.09 -13.65 11.73
N VAL A 254 -5.71 -13.75 10.55
CA VAL A 254 -6.68 -12.74 10.08
C VAL A 254 -7.94 -12.73 10.95
N GLU A 255 -8.34 -13.87 11.48
CA GLU A 255 -9.61 -14.04 12.21
C GLU A 255 -9.70 -13.12 13.44
N ASP A 256 -8.66 -13.12 14.27
CA ASP A 256 -8.63 -12.43 15.56
C ASP A 256 -7.43 -11.50 15.76
N GLY A 257 -6.48 -11.45 14.81
CA GLY A 257 -5.25 -10.68 14.92
C GLY A 257 -4.18 -11.32 15.81
N ALA A 258 -4.43 -12.52 16.34
CA ALA A 258 -3.51 -13.21 17.23
C ALA A 258 -2.15 -13.45 16.58
N ARG A 259 -1.07 -13.14 17.32
CA ARG A 259 0.31 -13.41 16.87
C ARG A 259 0.57 -14.92 16.88
N LEU A 260 0.94 -15.45 15.73
CA LEU A 260 1.25 -16.87 15.55
C LEU A 260 2.74 -17.15 15.67
N ARG A 261 3.57 -16.32 15.06
CA ARG A 261 5.04 -16.45 15.00
C ARG A 261 5.67 -15.07 14.79
N ASP A 262 6.98 -15.00 14.96
CA ASP A 262 7.81 -13.83 14.69
C ASP A 262 9.18 -14.21 14.17
N LEU A 263 9.85 -13.22 13.59
CA LEU A 263 11.23 -13.31 13.10
C LEU A 263 11.93 -11.98 13.38
N ASP A 264 12.76 -11.96 14.44
CA ASP A 264 13.59 -10.83 14.82
C ASP A 264 14.73 -10.62 13.81
N ALA A 265 14.99 -9.37 13.40
CA ALA A 265 15.98 -9.07 12.37
C ALA A 265 17.40 -9.32 12.85
N GLU A 266 17.77 -8.79 14.03
CA GLU A 266 19.15 -8.92 14.56
C GLU A 266 19.50 -10.37 14.91
N GLY A 267 18.50 -11.15 15.35
CA GLY A 267 18.68 -12.57 15.63
C GLY A 267 18.73 -13.46 14.38
N ALA A 268 18.13 -13.02 13.28
CA ALA A 268 17.98 -13.84 12.08
C ALA A 268 19.08 -13.60 11.05
N VAL A 269 19.56 -12.36 10.88
CA VAL A 269 20.50 -12.01 9.82
C VAL A 269 21.82 -11.51 10.38
N ALA A 270 22.89 -11.63 9.57
CA ALA A 270 24.20 -11.15 9.95
C ALA A 270 24.18 -9.63 10.17
N GLY A 271 24.83 -9.18 11.24
CA GLY A 271 25.02 -7.76 11.55
C GLY A 271 25.71 -6.99 10.40
N LEU A 272 25.65 -5.67 10.50
CA LEU A 272 26.29 -4.77 9.53
C LEU A 272 27.81 -4.73 9.74
N PRO A 273 28.61 -4.58 8.65
CA PRO A 273 30.03 -4.28 8.76
C PRO A 273 30.25 -2.99 9.58
N GLY A 274 31.01 -3.08 10.68
CA GLY A 274 31.24 -1.92 11.55
C GLY A 274 30.21 -1.71 12.65
N GLY A 275 29.22 -2.59 12.76
CA GLY A 275 28.12 -2.50 13.76
C GLY A 275 26.96 -1.62 13.25
N GLY A 276 25.90 -1.60 14.01
CA GLY A 276 24.67 -0.89 13.69
C GLY A 276 23.46 -1.81 13.76
N ARG A 277 22.29 -1.21 13.91
CA ARG A 277 21.03 -1.92 13.99
C ARG A 277 20.65 -2.47 12.62
N VAL A 278 20.19 -3.71 12.57
CA VAL A 278 19.57 -4.33 11.39
C VAL A 278 18.06 -4.38 11.62
N TYR A 279 17.31 -4.00 10.57
CA TYR A 279 15.86 -4.00 10.61
C TYR A 279 15.26 -4.41 9.27
N TRP A 280 14.02 -4.91 9.30
CA TRP A 280 13.29 -5.33 8.11
C TRP A 280 12.76 -4.14 7.32
N ASP A 281 12.72 -4.26 6.00
CA ASP A 281 12.03 -3.29 5.15
C ASP A 281 10.51 -3.43 5.29
N PHE A 282 9.76 -2.34 5.13
CA PHE A 282 8.29 -2.34 5.11
C PHE A 282 7.69 -3.06 3.89
N GLU A 283 8.49 -3.41 2.90
CA GLU A 283 8.06 -4.08 1.68
C GLU A 283 8.07 -5.60 1.76
N ALA A 284 8.31 -6.18 2.94
CA ALA A 284 8.20 -7.63 3.12
C ALA A 284 6.78 -8.12 2.79
N ALA A 285 6.65 -9.19 2.00
CA ALA A 285 5.37 -9.65 1.50
C ALA A 285 5.35 -11.16 1.21
N PHE A 286 4.16 -11.74 1.10
CA PHE A 286 3.99 -13.13 0.68
C PHE A 286 4.29 -13.30 -0.81
N ALA A 287 5.36 -14.01 -1.15
CA ALA A 287 5.58 -14.47 -2.51
C ALA A 287 4.56 -15.55 -2.90
N ASP A 288 4.25 -16.44 -1.96
CA ASP A 288 3.21 -17.45 -2.01
C ASP A 288 2.72 -17.82 -0.59
N GLU A 289 1.84 -18.83 -0.47
CA GLU A 289 1.29 -19.24 0.83
C GLU A 289 2.36 -19.70 1.83
N HIS A 290 3.50 -20.17 1.36
CA HIS A 290 4.55 -20.80 2.17
C HIS A 290 5.82 -19.96 2.30
N THR A 291 5.91 -18.87 1.54
CA THR A 291 7.14 -18.09 1.39
C THR A 291 6.85 -16.60 1.50
N ILE A 292 7.57 -15.93 2.40
CA ILE A 292 7.67 -14.48 2.45
C ILE A 292 9.01 -14.08 1.82
N VAL A 293 9.03 -13.03 1.03
CA VAL A 293 10.23 -12.32 0.62
C VAL A 293 10.40 -11.09 1.49
N ALA A 294 11.60 -10.90 2.04
CA ALA A 294 11.92 -9.79 2.95
C ALA A 294 13.32 -9.24 2.66
N GLY A 295 13.55 -7.98 2.99
CA GLY A 295 14.81 -7.29 2.83
C GLY A 295 15.20 -6.47 4.06
N THR A 296 16.46 -6.06 4.10
CA THR A 296 17.02 -5.11 5.08
C THR A 296 17.72 -3.94 4.38
N SER A 297 17.25 -3.59 3.17
CA SER A 297 17.88 -2.58 2.30
C SER A 297 17.98 -1.20 2.96
N GLY A 298 17.04 -0.85 3.83
CA GLY A 298 17.06 0.37 4.62
C GLY A 298 18.26 0.43 5.56
N SER A 299 18.47 -0.63 6.35
CA SER A 299 19.62 -0.75 7.26
C SER A 299 20.94 -1.00 6.55
N ASP A 300 20.92 -1.61 5.34
CA ASP A 300 22.12 -1.90 4.55
C ASP A 300 22.70 -0.67 3.86
N ARG A 301 21.92 0.42 3.78
CA ARG A 301 22.33 1.63 3.07
C ARG A 301 23.64 2.19 3.63
N GLY A 302 24.66 2.34 2.77
CA GLY A 302 25.99 2.78 3.15
C GLY A 302 26.92 1.68 3.65
N HIS A 303 26.42 0.44 3.80
CA HIS A 303 27.20 -0.71 4.28
C HIS A 303 27.43 -1.79 3.21
N GLY A 304 26.79 -1.66 2.04
CA GLY A 304 26.90 -2.61 0.94
C GLY A 304 25.65 -2.68 0.09
N PRO A 305 25.53 -3.69 -0.77
CA PRO A 305 24.31 -3.93 -1.54
C PRO A 305 23.16 -4.36 -0.63
N ALA A 306 21.93 -4.09 -1.06
CA ALA A 306 20.73 -4.54 -0.39
C ALA A 306 20.72 -6.07 -0.22
N ARG A 307 20.35 -6.54 0.96
CA ARG A 307 20.26 -7.96 1.29
C ARG A 307 18.81 -8.39 1.35
N HIS A 308 18.50 -9.53 0.72
CA HIS A 308 17.16 -10.08 0.67
C HIS A 308 17.14 -11.56 1.06
N TRP A 309 16.03 -12.02 1.60
CA TRP A 309 15.85 -13.38 2.07
C TRP A 309 14.48 -13.95 1.69
N LEU A 310 14.45 -15.28 1.60
CA LEU A 310 13.22 -16.05 1.64
C LEU A 310 12.98 -16.55 3.06
N VAL A 311 11.78 -16.34 3.56
CA VAL A 311 11.33 -16.74 4.90
C VAL A 311 10.26 -17.81 4.77
N ASP A 312 10.42 -18.91 5.48
CA ASP A 312 9.39 -19.96 5.60
C ASP A 312 8.26 -19.50 6.52
N THR A 313 7.02 -19.54 6.03
CA THR A 313 5.87 -19.09 6.81
C THR A 313 5.47 -20.05 7.94
N ALA A 314 5.78 -21.34 7.83
CA ALA A 314 5.39 -22.32 8.85
C ALA A 314 6.19 -22.13 10.15
N GLY A 315 7.49 -21.84 10.04
CA GLY A 315 8.38 -21.63 11.18
C GLY A 315 8.74 -20.18 11.44
N MET A 316 8.45 -19.26 10.54
CA MET A 316 9.04 -17.91 10.49
C MET A 316 10.56 -17.99 10.63
N THR A 317 11.19 -18.72 9.72
CA THR A 317 12.63 -18.94 9.70
C THR A 317 13.21 -18.65 8.32
N LEU A 318 14.46 -18.19 8.28
CA LEU A 318 15.14 -17.94 7.02
C LEU A 318 15.37 -19.26 6.26
N ARG A 319 14.90 -19.37 5.03
CA ARG A 319 15.30 -20.43 4.08
C ARG A 319 16.69 -20.14 3.51
N GLY A 320 17.09 -18.88 3.44
CA GLY A 320 18.42 -18.43 3.00
C GLY A 320 18.39 -17.05 2.38
N GLY A 321 19.57 -16.44 2.25
CA GLY A 321 19.76 -15.21 1.51
C GLY A 321 19.59 -15.41 0.01
N ILE A 322 19.04 -14.41 -0.66
CA ILE A 322 18.88 -14.39 -2.11
C ILE A 322 20.17 -13.89 -2.75
N THR A 323 20.68 -14.62 -3.74
CA THR A 323 21.82 -14.17 -4.53
C THR A 323 21.38 -13.87 -5.96
N TYR A 324 21.51 -12.62 -6.35
CA TYR A 324 21.18 -12.14 -7.69
C TYR A 324 22.40 -12.24 -8.61
N PRO A 325 22.22 -12.40 -9.94
CA PRO A 325 23.31 -12.44 -10.90
C PRO A 325 24.04 -11.09 -11.06
N HIS A 326 23.43 -10.01 -10.60
CA HIS A 326 24.03 -8.66 -10.54
C HIS A 326 23.53 -7.96 -9.26
N PRO A 327 24.23 -6.92 -8.78
CA PRO A 327 23.80 -6.16 -7.62
C PRO A 327 22.39 -5.58 -7.82
N VAL A 328 21.58 -5.62 -6.78
CA VAL A 328 20.27 -4.98 -6.71
C VAL A 328 20.29 -3.89 -5.65
N ALA A 329 19.49 -2.88 -5.84
CA ALA A 329 19.31 -1.77 -4.91
C ALA A 329 17.88 -1.71 -4.40
N GLY A 330 17.71 -1.17 -3.17
CA GLY A 330 16.41 -0.95 -2.57
C GLY A 330 15.68 -2.23 -2.14
N PRO A 331 14.44 -2.09 -1.68
CA PRO A 331 13.68 -3.19 -1.12
C PRO A 331 13.19 -4.18 -2.18
N VAL A 332 12.93 -5.39 -1.72
CA VAL A 332 12.28 -6.45 -2.50
C VAL A 332 10.78 -6.45 -2.24
N ARG A 333 9.98 -6.75 -3.26
CA ARG A 333 8.52 -6.80 -3.17
C ARG A 333 7.99 -8.06 -3.84
N ALA A 334 6.86 -8.60 -3.35
CA ALA A 334 6.22 -9.75 -4.00
C ALA A 334 5.64 -9.38 -5.36
N ALA A 335 5.73 -10.32 -6.31
CA ALA A 335 5.15 -10.22 -7.65
C ALA A 335 4.04 -11.27 -7.89
N GLY A 336 3.67 -12.03 -6.84
CA GLY A 336 2.72 -13.14 -6.90
C GLY A 336 3.30 -14.42 -7.51
N ASP A 337 2.59 -15.53 -7.34
CA ASP A 337 2.92 -16.84 -7.91
C ASP A 337 4.34 -17.34 -7.55
N GLY A 338 4.80 -17.06 -6.33
CA GLY A 338 6.13 -17.43 -5.85
C GLY A 338 7.25 -16.56 -6.41
N ALA A 339 6.93 -15.49 -7.14
CA ALA A 339 7.87 -14.53 -7.70
C ALA A 339 7.96 -13.25 -6.84
N TRP A 340 9.04 -12.51 -7.02
CA TRP A 340 9.25 -11.18 -6.43
C TRP A 340 9.92 -10.26 -7.42
N TYR A 341 9.98 -8.97 -7.10
CA TYR A 341 10.65 -7.99 -7.96
C TYR A 341 11.53 -7.02 -7.18
N THR A 342 12.47 -6.45 -7.90
CA THR A 342 13.30 -5.32 -7.49
C THR A 342 13.22 -4.23 -8.55
N VAL A 343 13.40 -2.98 -8.13
CA VAL A 343 13.51 -1.84 -9.05
C VAL A 343 15.00 -1.59 -9.33
N SER A 344 15.35 -1.29 -10.58
CA SER A 344 16.74 -0.93 -10.94
C SER A 344 17.20 0.32 -10.19
N GLU A 345 18.51 0.51 -10.01
CA GLU A 345 19.06 1.64 -9.29
C GLU A 345 18.66 2.99 -9.91
N ASP A 346 18.61 3.06 -11.24
CA ASP A 346 18.14 4.23 -11.99
C ASP A 346 16.61 4.37 -12.03
N ARG A 347 15.88 3.42 -11.43
CA ARG A 347 14.41 3.30 -11.37
C ARG A 347 13.72 3.23 -12.74
N ARG A 348 14.46 2.84 -13.80
CA ARG A 348 13.92 2.73 -15.17
C ARG A 348 13.35 1.37 -15.52
N SER A 349 13.63 0.35 -14.69
CA SER A 349 13.15 -1.01 -14.92
C SER A 349 12.75 -1.70 -13.63
N VAL A 350 11.79 -2.61 -13.77
CA VAL A 350 11.41 -3.58 -12.74
C VAL A 350 11.92 -4.95 -13.19
N HIS A 351 12.70 -5.61 -12.33
CA HIS A 351 13.22 -6.95 -12.57
C HIS A 351 12.40 -7.96 -11.76
N VAL A 352 11.74 -8.87 -12.45
CA VAL A 352 10.97 -9.95 -11.81
C VAL A 352 11.83 -11.20 -11.68
N TRP A 353 11.87 -11.78 -10.51
CA TRP A 353 12.71 -12.90 -10.11
C TRP A 353 11.87 -14.09 -9.64
N ALA A 354 12.40 -15.28 -9.82
CA ALA A 354 11.86 -16.51 -9.23
C ALA A 354 13.02 -17.39 -8.73
N PRO A 355 12.77 -18.37 -7.86
CA PRO A 355 13.77 -19.39 -7.54
C PRO A 355 14.31 -20.05 -8.81
N ALA A 356 15.61 -20.37 -8.84
CA ALA A 356 16.13 -21.20 -9.89
C ALA A 356 15.56 -22.63 -9.77
N ASP A 357 15.29 -23.25 -10.92
CA ASP A 357 14.75 -24.62 -10.95
C ASP A 357 15.72 -25.58 -10.21
N GLY A 358 15.19 -26.30 -9.21
CA GLY A 358 15.96 -27.27 -8.41
C GLY A 358 16.56 -26.74 -7.10
N SER A 359 16.16 -25.53 -6.62
CA SER A 359 16.58 -24.99 -5.31
C SER A 359 15.56 -25.27 -4.21
#